data_da1d0ec1b04b41b64444523f1b909064
#
_entry.id   da1d0ec1b04b41b64444523f1b909064
#
_cell.length_a   1.000
_cell.length_b   1.000
_cell.length_c   1.000
_cell.angle_alpha   90.00
_cell.angle_beta   90.00
_cell.angle_gamma   90.00
#
_symmetry.space_group_name_H-M   'P 1'
#
loop_
_entity.id
_entity.type
_entity.pdbx_description
1 polymer ?
#
loop_
_entity_poly.entity_id
_entity_poly.type
_entity_poly.pdbx_seq_one_letter_code
_entity_poly.pdbx_strand_id
1 'polypeptide(L)'
;MEYCQTDVVMAKSGKQTETGKAFEYACAFVLFQRYSQYTTVKLLDSPQMKTAKRAFENLGIKEQREYMQGAEAAVRIIDRLEPKLSSTKSAMSVSLQTDSAGIAGDVRDVLCLRGDEWQIGLSCKHNHQAVKHSRLSDKIDFVKDWFGKACSQEYFNAVREVFIPLRKIRDDSKAQGNPAKWDILEDKESKCYIPVLEEFMRELQRLDSAYPGEIPGRLIKYLIGVNDFYNVIMNDQRRFTMIESVNINGTLNQKDGKKKALVDVPLMKLPTRFYEIGFKEGSKNTIVVVCDQGWNVSMRIHNASSKIEPSLKFDVQLMAMPSSILTQIEPWTDNPSVYECHPTLGFVAEDRPPYGQE
;
A
#
# COMPACT_ATOMS: atom_id res chain seq x y z
N MET A 1 -13.51 44.36 17.95
CA MET A 1 -13.84 43.00 17.44
C MET A 1 -12.61 42.49 16.74
N GLU A 2 -11.76 41.78 17.48
CA GLU A 2 -10.55 41.17 16.97
C GLU A 2 -10.92 39.79 16.38
N TYR A 3 -10.64 39.60 15.13
CA TYR A 3 -10.73 38.27 14.47
C TYR A 3 -9.52 37.45 14.86
N CYS A 4 -9.74 36.43 15.69
CA CYS A 4 -8.76 35.42 16.04
C CYS A 4 -8.57 34.52 14.80
N GLN A 5 -7.44 34.65 14.10
CA GLN A 5 -6.99 33.73 13.11
C GLN A 5 -6.48 32.44 13.82
N THR A 6 -7.23 31.37 13.74
CA THR A 6 -6.76 30.04 14.15
C THR A 6 -5.82 29.51 13.07
N ASP A 7 -4.52 29.65 13.32
CA ASP A 7 -3.49 28.92 12.53
C ASP A 7 -3.66 27.42 12.73
N VAL A 8 -4.18 26.75 11.71
CA VAL A 8 -4.18 25.31 11.62
C VAL A 8 -2.74 24.88 11.38
N VAL A 9 -2.04 24.48 12.44
CA VAL A 9 -0.71 23.86 12.35
C VAL A 9 -0.86 22.53 11.62
N MET A 10 -0.64 22.53 10.30
CA MET A 10 -0.49 21.30 9.53
C MET A 10 0.77 20.58 10.00
N ALA A 11 0.60 19.36 10.51
CA ALA A 11 1.70 18.48 10.81
C ALA A 11 2.54 18.29 9.53
N LYS A 12 3.85 18.54 9.57
CA LYS A 12 4.76 18.30 8.44
C LYS A 12 4.71 16.81 8.10
N SER A 13 4.16 16.47 6.95
CA SER A 13 4.27 15.13 6.39
C SER A 13 5.76 14.82 6.14
N GLY A 14 6.20 13.57 6.41
CA GLY A 14 7.58 13.19 6.13
C GLY A 14 7.85 13.22 4.61
N LYS A 15 9.08 13.54 4.20
CA LYS A 15 9.49 13.62 2.78
C LYS A 15 9.04 12.40 1.96
N GLN A 16 9.08 11.20 2.55
CA GLN A 16 8.65 9.95 1.92
C GLN A 16 7.14 9.91 1.62
N THR A 17 6.31 10.48 2.47
CA THR A 17 4.86 10.59 2.24
C THR A 17 4.56 11.53 1.08
N GLU A 18 5.27 12.64 0.99
CA GLU A 18 5.10 13.62 -0.10
C GLU A 18 5.50 13.04 -1.45
N THR A 19 6.63 12.32 -1.53
CA THR A 19 7.07 11.67 -2.77
C THR A 19 6.09 10.57 -3.24
N GLY A 20 5.50 9.80 -2.30
CA GLY A 20 4.46 8.82 -2.62
C GLY A 20 3.22 9.49 -3.24
N LYS A 21 2.70 10.54 -2.59
CA LYS A 21 1.53 11.30 -3.08
C LYS A 21 1.78 11.95 -4.45
N ALA A 22 2.98 12.45 -4.70
CA ALA A 22 3.34 13.01 -5.99
C ALA A 22 3.30 11.96 -7.11
N PHE A 23 3.75 10.73 -6.85
CA PHE A 23 3.70 9.65 -7.83
C PHE A 23 2.27 9.15 -8.07
N GLU A 24 1.43 9.07 -7.03
CA GLU A 24 -0.01 8.79 -7.17
C GLU A 24 -0.68 9.79 -8.12
N TYR A 25 -0.40 11.10 -7.95
CA TYR A 25 -0.92 12.13 -8.85
C TYR A 25 -0.43 11.93 -10.29
N ALA A 26 0.87 11.70 -10.50
CA ALA A 26 1.43 11.47 -11.84
C ALA A 26 0.76 10.28 -12.53
N CYS A 27 0.55 9.16 -11.83
CA CYS A 27 -0.16 7.99 -12.37
C CYS A 27 -1.61 8.32 -12.75
N ALA A 28 -2.36 8.98 -11.85
CA ALA A 28 -3.74 9.37 -12.11
C ALA A 28 -3.86 10.33 -13.30
N PHE A 29 -2.96 11.30 -13.40
CA PHE A 29 -2.95 12.29 -14.46
C PHE A 29 -2.60 11.69 -15.82
N VAL A 30 -1.59 10.81 -15.90
CA VAL A 30 -1.23 10.12 -17.16
C VAL A 30 -2.35 9.19 -17.62
N LEU A 31 -3.01 8.47 -16.71
CA LEU A 31 -4.19 7.66 -17.03
C LEU A 31 -5.31 8.53 -17.62
N PHE A 32 -5.62 9.64 -16.97
CA PHE A 32 -6.60 10.60 -17.47
C PHE A 32 -6.24 11.08 -18.88
N GLN A 33 -5.03 11.60 -19.09
CA GLN A 33 -4.60 12.10 -20.40
C GLN A 33 -4.63 11.02 -21.48
N ARG A 34 -4.09 9.83 -21.17
CA ARG A 34 -3.99 8.72 -22.12
C ARG A 34 -5.36 8.28 -22.63
N TYR A 35 -6.32 8.10 -21.72
CA TYR A 35 -7.60 7.52 -22.10
C TYR A 35 -8.65 8.57 -22.52
N SER A 36 -8.45 9.84 -22.22
CA SER A 36 -9.27 10.93 -22.77
C SER A 36 -9.22 11.00 -24.30
N GLN A 37 -8.23 10.36 -24.92
CA GLN A 37 -8.11 10.23 -26.37
C GLN A 37 -9.12 9.23 -26.98
N TYR A 38 -9.69 8.34 -26.17
CA TYR A 38 -10.57 7.26 -26.62
C TYR A 38 -12.00 7.41 -26.14
N THR A 39 -12.21 8.02 -24.98
CA THR A 39 -13.51 8.07 -24.31
C THR A 39 -13.59 9.27 -23.38
N THR A 40 -14.78 9.61 -22.91
CA THR A 40 -14.95 10.58 -21.83
C THR A 40 -14.32 10.06 -20.55
N VAL A 41 -13.31 10.75 -20.04
CA VAL A 41 -12.66 10.45 -18.76
C VAL A 41 -12.83 11.64 -17.81
N LYS A 42 -13.18 11.36 -16.56
CA LYS A 42 -13.27 12.36 -15.48
C LYS A 42 -12.18 12.11 -14.46
N LEU A 43 -11.31 13.09 -14.24
CA LEU A 43 -10.42 13.09 -13.09
C LEU A 43 -11.17 13.68 -11.90
N LEU A 44 -11.51 12.83 -10.91
CA LEU A 44 -12.38 13.24 -9.80
C LEU A 44 -11.64 14.19 -8.86
N ASP A 45 -12.22 15.37 -8.65
CA ASP A 45 -11.72 16.35 -7.67
C ASP A 45 -12.07 15.87 -6.25
N SER A 46 -11.02 15.70 -5.45
CA SER A 46 -11.14 15.26 -4.06
C SER A 46 -10.05 15.91 -3.21
N PRO A 47 -10.19 15.96 -1.87
CA PRO A 47 -9.12 16.43 -0.99
C PRO A 47 -7.80 15.67 -1.21
N GLN A 48 -7.87 14.36 -1.50
CA GLN A 48 -6.71 13.51 -1.80
C GLN A 48 -6.04 13.93 -3.10
N MET A 49 -6.83 14.16 -4.16
CA MET A 49 -6.34 14.64 -5.45
C MET A 49 -5.65 16.00 -5.31
N LYS A 50 -6.25 16.93 -4.56
CA LYS A 50 -5.64 18.25 -4.30
C LYS A 50 -4.33 18.15 -3.53
N THR A 51 -4.27 17.26 -2.53
CA THR A 51 -3.06 17.02 -1.75
C THR A 51 -1.96 16.41 -2.61
N ALA A 52 -2.27 15.39 -3.40
CA ALA A 52 -1.33 14.71 -4.29
C ALA A 52 -0.82 15.64 -5.39
N LYS A 53 -1.71 16.44 -6.00
CA LYS A 53 -1.35 17.47 -6.97
C LYS A 53 -0.37 18.48 -6.38
N ARG A 54 -0.65 19.02 -5.19
CA ARG A 54 0.25 19.96 -4.50
C ARG A 54 1.60 19.33 -4.22
N ALA A 55 1.64 18.06 -3.78
CA ALA A 55 2.89 17.34 -3.56
C ALA A 55 3.71 17.22 -4.86
N PHE A 56 3.07 16.95 -5.99
CA PHE A 56 3.71 16.90 -7.30
C PHE A 56 4.22 18.29 -7.75
N GLU A 57 3.42 19.34 -7.59
CA GLU A 57 3.78 20.72 -7.94
C GLU A 57 4.94 21.28 -7.12
N ASN A 58 5.12 20.78 -5.89
CA ASN A 58 6.24 21.12 -5.02
C ASN A 58 7.58 20.45 -5.41
N LEU A 59 7.56 19.45 -6.29
CA LEU A 59 8.77 18.84 -6.82
C LEU A 59 9.50 19.80 -7.76
N GLY A 60 10.83 19.66 -7.85
CA GLY A 60 11.61 20.32 -8.88
C GLY A 60 11.24 19.86 -10.30
N ILE A 61 11.44 20.70 -11.30
CA ILE A 61 11.08 20.42 -12.72
C ILE A 61 11.65 19.07 -13.19
N LYS A 62 12.89 18.75 -12.80
CA LYS A 62 13.53 17.47 -13.13
C LYS A 62 12.76 16.30 -12.51
N GLU A 63 12.43 16.37 -11.24
CA GLU A 63 11.71 15.34 -10.52
C GLU A 63 10.29 15.17 -11.08
N GLN A 64 9.56 16.27 -11.36
CA GLN A 64 8.25 16.22 -12.04
C GLN A 64 8.33 15.44 -13.35
N ARG A 65 9.35 15.71 -14.18
CA ARG A 65 9.57 14.98 -15.43
C ARG A 65 9.82 13.50 -15.20
N GLU A 66 10.65 13.14 -14.23
CA GLU A 66 10.95 11.75 -13.89
C GLU A 66 9.70 11.00 -13.42
N TYR A 67 8.87 11.64 -12.59
CA TYR A 67 7.61 11.05 -12.11
C TYR A 67 6.61 10.84 -13.26
N MET A 68 6.52 11.78 -14.18
CA MET A 68 5.69 11.63 -15.39
C MET A 68 6.19 10.49 -16.28
N GLN A 69 7.50 10.39 -16.54
CA GLN A 69 8.09 9.29 -17.30
C GLN A 69 7.84 7.93 -16.64
N GLY A 70 7.95 7.87 -15.30
CA GLY A 70 7.62 6.68 -14.52
C GLY A 70 6.15 6.26 -14.65
N ALA A 71 5.24 7.22 -14.59
CA ALA A 71 3.80 6.99 -14.77
C ALA A 71 3.45 6.59 -16.21
N GLU A 72 4.07 7.20 -17.22
CA GLU A 72 3.90 6.81 -18.62
C GLU A 72 4.36 5.38 -18.89
N ALA A 73 5.51 4.98 -18.31
CA ALA A 73 6.00 3.62 -18.39
C ALA A 73 4.99 2.63 -17.75
N ALA A 74 4.40 2.99 -16.59
CA ALA A 74 3.33 2.20 -15.98
C ALA A 74 2.13 2.04 -16.91
N VAL A 75 1.65 3.14 -17.49
CA VAL A 75 0.49 3.13 -18.38
C VAL A 75 0.76 2.31 -19.65
N ARG A 76 1.97 2.35 -20.21
CA ARG A 76 2.35 1.48 -21.37
C ARG A 76 2.25 -0.01 -21.02
N ILE A 77 2.60 -0.40 -19.79
CA ILE A 77 2.41 -1.79 -19.35
C ILE A 77 0.91 -2.09 -19.23
N ILE A 78 0.15 -1.23 -18.54
CA ILE A 78 -1.27 -1.43 -18.25
C ILE A 78 -2.11 -1.47 -19.54
N ASP A 79 -1.74 -0.70 -20.57
CA ASP A 79 -2.38 -0.77 -21.90
C ASP A 79 -2.35 -2.20 -22.49
N ARG A 80 -1.31 -2.97 -22.20
CA ARG A 80 -1.18 -4.36 -22.67
C ARG A 80 -2.02 -5.34 -21.84
N LEU A 81 -2.32 -4.97 -20.59
CA LEU A 81 -2.97 -5.84 -19.61
C LEU A 81 -4.49 -5.62 -19.52
N GLU A 82 -4.98 -4.39 -19.76
CA GLU A 82 -6.36 -4.00 -19.46
C GLU A 82 -7.12 -3.43 -20.68
N PRO A 83 -7.73 -4.30 -21.49
CA PRO A 83 -8.48 -3.87 -22.69
C PRO A 83 -9.62 -2.89 -22.40
N LYS A 84 -10.24 -2.98 -21.21
CA LYS A 84 -11.39 -2.14 -20.83
C LYS A 84 -11.00 -0.67 -20.59
N LEU A 85 -9.74 -0.36 -20.37
CA LEU A 85 -9.30 1.04 -20.20
C LEU A 85 -9.54 1.90 -21.46
N SER A 86 -9.41 1.32 -22.64
CA SER A 86 -9.67 2.01 -23.92
C SER A 86 -11.08 1.74 -24.45
N SER A 87 -12.01 1.22 -23.64
CA SER A 87 -13.41 0.99 -24.05
C SER A 87 -14.13 2.31 -24.30
N THR A 88 -14.92 2.36 -25.37
CA THR A 88 -15.78 3.49 -25.70
C THR A 88 -17.23 3.32 -25.24
N LYS A 89 -17.54 2.21 -24.56
CA LYS A 89 -18.92 1.86 -24.19
C LYS A 89 -19.50 2.70 -23.05
N SER A 90 -18.64 3.21 -22.17
CA SER A 90 -19.04 4.05 -21.04
C SER A 90 -17.93 5.01 -20.64
N ALA A 91 -18.30 6.12 -20.03
CA ALA A 91 -17.34 7.05 -19.44
C ALA A 91 -16.51 6.35 -18.37
N MET A 92 -15.28 6.83 -18.17
CA MET A 92 -14.36 6.37 -17.13
C MET A 92 -14.15 7.49 -16.11
N SER A 93 -13.98 7.14 -14.85
CA SER A 93 -13.46 8.05 -13.84
C SER A 93 -12.13 7.56 -13.29
N VAL A 94 -11.24 8.51 -13.00
CA VAL A 94 -9.97 8.27 -12.31
C VAL A 94 -10.01 9.02 -10.99
N SER A 95 -9.71 8.36 -9.89
CA SER A 95 -9.74 8.94 -8.55
C SER A 95 -8.58 8.47 -7.70
N LEU A 96 -8.28 9.23 -6.65
CA LEU A 96 -7.36 8.79 -5.58
C LEU A 96 -8.16 8.32 -4.37
N GLN A 97 -7.70 7.24 -3.76
CA GLN A 97 -8.28 6.66 -2.56
C GLN A 97 -7.98 7.49 -1.32
N THR A 98 -8.82 7.34 -0.30
CA THR A 98 -8.59 7.91 1.03
C THR A 98 -7.65 7.03 1.85
N ASP A 99 -6.87 7.62 2.75
CA ASP A 99 -6.02 6.85 3.68
C ASP A 99 -6.85 5.90 4.57
N SER A 100 -8.13 6.21 4.81
CA SER A 100 -9.07 5.36 5.54
C SER A 100 -9.42 4.06 4.79
N ALA A 101 -9.38 4.05 3.45
CA ALA A 101 -9.59 2.85 2.66
C ALA A 101 -8.49 1.80 2.92
N GLY A 102 -7.23 2.25 3.10
CA GLY A 102 -6.11 1.39 3.49
C GLY A 102 -6.33 0.70 4.84
N ILE A 103 -6.96 1.39 5.80
CA ILE A 103 -7.35 0.80 7.10
C ILE A 103 -8.38 -0.31 6.88
N ALA A 104 -9.32 -0.13 5.96
CA ALA A 104 -10.32 -1.13 5.58
C ALA A 104 -9.78 -2.27 4.70
N GLY A 105 -8.46 -2.29 4.40
CA GLY A 105 -7.80 -3.35 3.63
C GLY A 105 -7.73 -3.08 2.12
N ASP A 106 -8.10 -1.90 1.64
CA ASP A 106 -7.93 -1.50 0.25
C ASP A 106 -6.61 -0.74 0.08
N VAL A 107 -5.61 -1.38 -0.47
CA VAL A 107 -4.24 -0.86 -0.62
C VAL A 107 -4.03 -0.08 -1.93
N ARG A 108 -5.09 0.09 -2.71
CA ARG A 108 -5.04 0.80 -3.98
C ARG A 108 -4.99 2.30 -3.74
N ASP A 109 -4.09 2.98 -4.40
CA ASP A 109 -3.90 4.43 -4.29
C ASP A 109 -4.67 5.18 -5.39
N VAL A 110 -4.65 4.65 -6.63
CA VAL A 110 -5.34 5.18 -7.81
C VAL A 110 -6.40 4.19 -8.28
N LEU A 111 -7.61 4.66 -8.56
CA LEU A 111 -8.70 3.83 -9.09
C LEU A 111 -9.14 4.33 -10.47
N CYS A 112 -9.32 3.39 -11.40
CA CYS A 112 -10.04 3.59 -12.64
C CYS A 112 -11.37 2.82 -12.57
N LEU A 113 -12.49 3.52 -12.78
CA LEU A 113 -13.84 2.95 -12.68
C LEU A 113 -14.61 3.19 -13.97
N ARG A 114 -15.40 2.20 -14.39
CA ARG A 114 -16.39 2.32 -15.49
C ARG A 114 -17.73 1.76 -15.05
N GLY A 115 -18.72 2.63 -14.89
CA GLY A 115 -20.00 2.25 -14.29
C GLY A 115 -19.80 1.64 -12.90
N ASP A 116 -20.71 0.77 -12.52
CA ASP A 116 -20.69 0.09 -11.21
C ASP A 116 -20.04 -1.30 -11.27
N GLU A 117 -19.73 -1.79 -12.49
CA GLU A 117 -19.36 -3.19 -12.70
C GLU A 117 -17.87 -3.44 -12.90
N TRP A 118 -17.07 -2.41 -13.21
CA TRP A 118 -15.65 -2.60 -13.51
C TRP A 118 -14.80 -1.55 -12.87
N GLN A 119 -13.79 -2.04 -12.20
CA GLN A 119 -12.73 -1.21 -11.63
C GLN A 119 -11.38 -1.92 -11.65
N ILE A 120 -10.33 -1.14 -11.80
CA ILE A 120 -8.97 -1.56 -11.47
C ILE A 120 -8.32 -0.53 -10.55
N GLY A 121 -7.33 -0.97 -9.80
CA GLY A 121 -6.57 -0.09 -8.92
C GLY A 121 -5.07 -0.24 -9.11
N LEU A 122 -4.35 0.85 -8.84
CA LEU A 122 -2.90 0.89 -8.76
C LEU A 122 -2.49 1.15 -7.32
N SER A 123 -1.51 0.41 -6.82
CA SER A 123 -0.78 0.74 -5.60
C SER A 123 0.57 1.33 -6.00
N CYS A 124 0.78 2.62 -5.74
CA CYS A 124 1.92 3.37 -6.23
C CYS A 124 3.06 3.37 -5.20
N LYS A 125 4.25 2.91 -5.60
CA LYS A 125 5.43 2.83 -4.73
C LYS A 125 6.60 3.54 -5.36
N HIS A 126 7.33 4.29 -4.54
CA HIS A 126 8.57 4.93 -4.93
C HIS A 126 9.74 4.26 -4.21
N ASN A 127 10.57 3.56 -4.98
CA ASN A 127 11.79 2.88 -4.53
C ASN A 127 11.63 1.80 -3.44
N HIS A 128 10.42 1.34 -3.07
CA HIS A 128 10.28 0.29 -2.10
C HIS A 128 8.99 -0.56 -2.19
N GLN A 129 9.07 -1.77 -1.61
CA GLN A 129 8.05 -2.80 -1.70
C GLN A 129 7.39 -3.08 -0.33
N ALA A 130 7.45 -2.13 0.62
CA ALA A 130 6.86 -2.35 1.94
C ALA A 130 5.34 -2.58 1.83
N VAL A 131 4.86 -3.59 2.52
CA VAL A 131 3.45 -3.87 2.71
C VAL A 131 2.94 -3.25 4.02
N LYS A 132 1.74 -3.59 4.45
CA LYS A 132 1.04 -2.99 5.59
C LYS A 132 1.87 -3.00 6.88
N HIS A 133 1.88 -1.87 7.59
CA HIS A 133 2.49 -1.72 8.90
C HIS A 133 1.46 -1.86 10.01
N SER A 134 1.50 -2.96 10.72
CA SER A 134 0.57 -3.28 11.81
C SER A 134 1.19 -3.04 13.17
N ARG A 135 0.36 -2.91 14.21
CA ARG A 135 0.82 -2.77 15.59
C ARG A 135 0.33 -3.92 16.45
N LEU A 136 1.14 -4.30 17.44
CA LEU A 136 0.77 -5.19 18.52
C LEU A 136 0.78 -4.43 19.85
N SER A 137 -0.19 -4.74 20.70
CA SER A 137 -0.27 -4.27 22.08
C SER A 137 -1.23 -5.17 22.88
N ASP A 138 -1.27 -4.99 24.18
CA ASP A 138 -2.23 -5.66 25.06
C ASP A 138 -3.68 -5.17 24.92
N LYS A 139 -3.93 -4.18 24.06
CA LYS A 139 -5.25 -3.61 23.77
C LYS A 139 -5.71 -3.81 22.32
N ILE A 140 -4.83 -4.29 21.46
CA ILE A 140 -5.12 -4.55 20.05
C ILE A 140 -5.39 -6.03 19.88
N ASP A 141 -6.61 -6.38 19.48
CA ASP A 141 -6.97 -7.72 19.04
C ASP A 141 -6.58 -7.88 17.56
N PHE A 142 -5.30 -8.21 17.32
CA PHE A 142 -4.80 -8.36 15.95
C PHE A 142 -5.50 -9.52 15.22
N VAL A 143 -5.94 -10.53 15.94
CA VAL A 143 -6.64 -11.69 15.35
C VAL A 143 -7.99 -11.26 14.79
N LYS A 144 -8.69 -10.37 15.51
CA LYS A 144 -9.95 -9.78 15.03
C LYS A 144 -9.70 -8.94 13.76
N ASP A 145 -8.67 -8.11 13.78
CA ASP A 145 -8.39 -7.20 12.68
C ASP A 145 -7.85 -7.92 11.43
N TRP A 146 -7.05 -8.99 11.61
CA TRP A 146 -6.39 -9.68 10.50
C TRP A 146 -7.18 -10.87 9.98
N PHE A 147 -7.87 -11.59 10.88
CA PHE A 147 -8.50 -12.87 10.57
C PHE A 147 -10.00 -12.89 10.82
N GLY A 148 -10.59 -11.84 11.40
CA GLY A 148 -12.02 -11.81 11.78
C GLY A 148 -12.39 -12.82 12.86
N LYS A 149 -11.43 -13.22 13.69
CA LYS A 149 -11.60 -14.11 14.86
C LYS A 149 -11.20 -13.31 16.10
N ALA A 150 -11.17 -13.92 17.27
CA ALA A 150 -10.68 -13.28 18.50
C ALA A 150 -9.35 -13.86 18.94
N CYS A 151 -8.45 -13.01 19.48
CA CYS A 151 -7.28 -13.48 20.18
C CYS A 151 -7.67 -14.34 21.40
N SER A 152 -6.81 -15.30 21.73
CA SER A 152 -6.94 -16.06 22.95
C SER A 152 -6.69 -15.18 24.19
N GLN A 153 -7.27 -15.59 25.33
CA GLN A 153 -7.00 -14.91 26.60
C GLN A 153 -5.54 -15.13 27.04
N GLU A 154 -4.96 -16.27 26.68
CA GLU A 154 -3.57 -16.64 26.93
C GLU A 154 -2.62 -15.63 26.23
N TYR A 155 -2.87 -15.30 24.95
CA TYR A 155 -2.12 -14.27 24.24
C TYR A 155 -2.15 -12.92 24.98
N PHE A 156 -3.36 -12.45 25.36
CA PHE A 156 -3.49 -11.18 26.06
C PHE A 156 -2.81 -11.19 27.43
N ASN A 157 -2.90 -12.28 28.18
CA ASN A 157 -2.23 -12.39 29.47
C ASN A 157 -0.71 -12.29 29.32
N ALA A 158 -0.14 -13.01 28.36
CA ALA A 158 1.30 -13.01 28.13
C ALA A 158 1.83 -11.64 27.64
N VAL A 159 1.19 -11.01 26.66
CA VAL A 159 1.67 -9.70 26.17
C VAL A 159 1.46 -8.55 27.17
N ARG A 160 0.53 -8.66 28.12
CA ARG A 160 0.36 -7.71 29.23
C ARG A 160 1.60 -7.59 30.09
N GLU A 161 2.33 -8.67 30.32
CA GLU A 161 3.57 -8.66 31.09
C GLU A 161 4.62 -7.73 30.45
N VAL A 162 4.57 -7.53 29.14
CA VAL A 162 5.44 -6.60 28.41
C VAL A 162 4.85 -5.19 28.35
N PHE A 163 3.59 -5.06 27.98
CA PHE A 163 3.02 -3.74 27.64
C PHE A 163 2.55 -2.94 28.86
N ILE A 164 2.19 -3.58 30.00
CA ILE A 164 1.82 -2.85 31.22
C ILE A 164 3.02 -2.07 31.78
N PRO A 165 4.24 -2.65 31.96
CA PRO A 165 5.42 -1.90 32.38
C PRO A 165 5.75 -0.72 31.43
N LEU A 166 5.70 -0.94 30.11
CA LEU A 166 5.93 0.13 29.14
C LEU A 166 4.93 1.28 29.27
N ARG A 167 3.66 0.95 29.52
CA ARG A 167 2.62 1.95 29.77
C ARG A 167 2.92 2.77 31.03
N LYS A 168 3.30 2.10 32.12
CA LYS A 168 3.67 2.77 33.36
C LYS A 168 4.82 3.74 33.16
N ILE A 169 5.93 3.30 32.53
CA ILE A 169 7.08 4.17 32.22
C ILE A 169 6.65 5.36 31.38
N ARG A 170 5.82 5.17 30.34
CA ARG A 170 5.30 6.26 29.51
C ARG A 170 4.50 7.27 30.35
N ASP A 171 3.57 6.79 31.17
CA ASP A 171 2.64 7.65 31.88
C ASP A 171 3.36 8.41 32.99
N ASP A 172 4.24 7.75 33.76
CA ASP A 172 5.06 8.38 34.79
C ASP A 172 5.99 9.47 34.20
N SER A 173 6.64 9.17 33.08
CA SER A 173 7.53 10.14 32.42
C SER A 173 6.79 11.33 31.80
N LYS A 174 5.59 11.11 31.28
CA LYS A 174 4.72 12.19 30.80
C LYS A 174 4.24 13.11 31.93
N ALA A 175 3.88 12.54 33.06
CA ALA A 175 3.47 13.30 34.25
C ALA A 175 4.59 14.19 34.77
N GLN A 176 5.86 13.78 34.58
CA GLN A 176 7.07 14.56 34.93
C GLN A 176 7.48 15.59 33.85
N GLY A 177 6.70 15.71 32.73
CA GLY A 177 7.01 16.62 31.63
C GLY A 177 8.16 16.18 30.72
N ASN A 178 8.77 15.02 30.94
CA ASN A 178 9.90 14.50 30.18
C ASN A 178 9.64 13.09 29.64
N PRO A 179 8.96 12.95 28.49
CA PRO A 179 8.61 11.63 27.93
C PRO A 179 9.82 10.74 27.71
N ALA A 180 9.82 9.58 28.35
CA ALA A 180 10.91 8.61 28.28
C ALA A 180 11.15 8.10 26.85
N LYS A 181 12.41 7.89 26.51
CA LYS A 181 12.85 7.30 25.25
C LYS A 181 13.17 5.82 25.43
N TRP A 182 13.21 5.08 24.32
CA TRP A 182 13.52 3.65 24.33
C TRP A 182 14.96 3.32 24.72
N ASP A 183 15.87 4.28 24.70
CA ASP A 183 17.28 4.12 25.10
C ASP A 183 17.47 3.87 26.60
N ILE A 184 16.47 4.20 27.44
CA ILE A 184 16.50 3.89 28.87
C ILE A 184 16.27 2.41 29.18
N LEU A 185 15.76 1.63 28.22
CA LEU A 185 15.50 0.22 28.37
C LEU A 185 16.73 -0.59 27.96
N GLU A 186 17.42 -1.11 28.95
CA GLU A 186 18.46 -2.11 28.70
C GLU A 186 17.83 -3.38 28.14
N ASP A 187 18.45 -3.94 27.08
CA ASP A 187 18.06 -5.20 26.45
C ASP A 187 16.56 -5.27 26.07
N LYS A 188 16.11 -4.28 25.35
CA LYS A 188 14.72 -4.21 24.83
C LYS A 188 14.35 -5.43 23.96
N GLU A 189 15.34 -6.10 23.37
CA GLU A 189 15.11 -7.28 22.54
C GLU A 189 14.61 -8.44 23.39
N SER A 190 15.32 -8.79 24.46
CA SER A 190 14.91 -9.90 25.35
C SER A 190 13.70 -9.54 26.21
N LYS A 191 13.57 -8.25 26.61
CA LYS A 191 12.47 -7.81 27.48
C LYS A 191 11.17 -7.52 26.75
N CYS A 192 11.23 -7.16 25.46
CA CYS A 192 10.02 -6.71 24.73
C CYS A 192 9.82 -7.47 23.41
N TYR A 193 10.84 -7.55 22.54
CA TYR A 193 10.61 -8.04 21.18
C TYR A 193 10.43 -9.55 21.14
N ILE A 194 11.31 -10.31 21.77
CA ILE A 194 11.26 -11.78 21.78
C ILE A 194 9.95 -12.25 22.40
N PRO A 195 9.57 -11.84 23.64
CA PRO A 195 8.34 -12.34 24.25
C PRO A 195 7.09 -12.05 23.43
N VAL A 196 6.99 -10.83 22.85
CA VAL A 196 5.83 -10.47 22.02
C VAL A 196 5.79 -11.27 20.71
N LEU A 197 6.94 -11.55 20.08
CA LEU A 197 7.00 -12.35 18.86
C LEU A 197 6.71 -13.83 19.14
N GLU A 198 7.18 -14.38 20.25
CA GLU A 198 6.88 -15.75 20.64
C GLU A 198 5.38 -15.95 20.85
N GLU A 199 4.71 -15.04 21.56
CA GLU A 199 3.27 -15.12 21.75
C GLU A 199 2.50 -14.90 20.44
N PHE A 200 2.96 -14.00 19.58
CA PHE A 200 2.39 -13.82 18.25
C PHE A 200 2.48 -15.11 17.42
N MET A 201 3.63 -15.79 17.43
CA MET A 201 3.81 -17.05 16.70
C MET A 201 2.94 -18.17 17.30
N ARG A 202 2.86 -18.30 18.63
CA ARG A 202 1.98 -19.27 19.29
C ARG A 202 0.52 -19.05 18.92
N GLU A 203 0.08 -17.79 18.89
CA GLU A 203 -1.29 -17.45 18.53
C GLU A 203 -1.59 -17.79 17.07
N LEU A 204 -0.64 -17.55 16.14
CA LEU A 204 -0.79 -17.97 14.74
C LEU A 204 -0.92 -19.50 14.63
N GLN A 205 -0.09 -20.25 15.33
CA GLN A 205 -0.13 -21.73 15.33
C GLN A 205 -1.43 -22.27 15.93
N ARG A 206 -1.91 -21.65 17.02
CA ARG A 206 -3.21 -21.98 17.64
C ARG A 206 -4.36 -21.76 16.66
N LEU A 207 -4.34 -20.63 15.96
CA LEU A 207 -5.36 -20.31 14.95
C LEU A 207 -5.33 -21.27 13.76
N ASP A 208 -4.14 -21.60 13.24
CA ASP A 208 -4.00 -22.54 12.13
C ASP A 208 -4.53 -23.94 12.52
N SER A 209 -4.28 -24.36 13.76
CA SER A 209 -4.84 -25.62 14.29
C SER A 209 -6.37 -25.56 14.46
N ALA A 210 -6.92 -24.41 14.87
CA ALA A 210 -8.35 -24.24 15.07
C ALA A 210 -9.14 -24.04 13.76
N TYR A 211 -8.49 -23.48 12.72
CA TYR A 211 -9.08 -23.15 11.43
C TYR A 211 -8.19 -23.61 10.26
N PRO A 212 -8.02 -24.92 10.06
CA PRO A 212 -7.11 -25.48 9.07
C PRO A 212 -7.41 -24.98 7.67
N GLY A 213 -6.37 -24.53 6.96
CA GLY A 213 -6.47 -24.05 5.59
C GLY A 213 -6.99 -22.62 5.40
N GLU A 214 -7.39 -21.94 6.49
CA GLU A 214 -8.00 -20.60 6.40
C GLU A 214 -7.01 -19.47 6.73
N ILE A 215 -6.22 -19.65 7.78
CA ILE A 215 -5.39 -18.59 8.38
C ILE A 215 -4.27 -18.12 7.47
N PRO A 216 -3.50 -18.98 6.77
CA PRO A 216 -2.43 -18.53 5.87
C PRO A 216 -2.95 -17.58 4.77
N GLY A 217 -4.08 -17.95 4.16
CA GLY A 217 -4.70 -17.12 3.12
C GLY A 217 -5.21 -15.77 3.64
N ARG A 218 -5.77 -15.75 4.84
CA ARG A 218 -6.21 -14.50 5.50
C ARG A 218 -5.04 -13.61 5.88
N LEU A 219 -3.92 -14.19 6.35
CA LEU A 219 -2.69 -13.44 6.62
C LEU A 219 -2.22 -12.70 5.37
N ILE A 220 -2.11 -13.40 4.25
CA ILE A 220 -1.70 -12.79 2.99
C ILE A 220 -2.69 -11.70 2.55
N LYS A 221 -4.00 -11.97 2.57
CA LYS A 221 -5.02 -10.94 2.24
C LYS A 221 -4.92 -9.71 3.14
N TYR A 222 -4.66 -9.89 4.41
CA TYR A 222 -4.48 -8.77 5.32
C TYR A 222 -3.26 -7.93 4.95
N LEU A 223 -2.16 -8.55 4.55
CA LEU A 223 -0.90 -7.88 4.23
C LEU A 223 -0.93 -7.17 2.87
N ILE A 224 -1.45 -7.83 1.83
CA ILE A 224 -1.44 -7.31 0.47
C ILE A 224 -2.73 -6.61 0.06
N GLY A 225 -3.80 -6.73 0.86
CA GLY A 225 -5.12 -6.20 0.56
C GLY A 225 -6.12 -7.25 0.08
N VAL A 226 -7.39 -6.84 0.03
CA VAL A 226 -8.52 -7.73 -0.29
C VAL A 226 -8.97 -7.61 -1.76
N ASN A 227 -8.55 -6.58 -2.45
CA ASN A 227 -8.86 -6.32 -3.85
C ASN A 227 -7.71 -6.71 -4.76
N ASP A 228 -8.01 -6.98 -6.02
CA ASP A 228 -6.98 -7.12 -7.05
C ASP A 228 -6.46 -5.74 -7.47
N PHE A 229 -5.17 -5.65 -7.78
CA PHE A 229 -4.53 -4.40 -8.16
C PHE A 229 -3.21 -4.61 -8.90
N TYR A 230 -2.70 -3.55 -9.49
CA TYR A 230 -1.36 -3.46 -10.04
C TYR A 230 -0.45 -2.71 -9.06
N ASN A 231 0.58 -3.38 -8.54
CA ASN A 231 1.62 -2.77 -7.74
C ASN A 231 2.62 -2.07 -8.69
N VAL A 232 2.59 -0.74 -8.69
CA VAL A 232 3.39 0.10 -9.61
C VAL A 232 4.60 0.63 -8.85
N ILE A 233 5.78 0.14 -9.19
CA ILE A 233 7.03 0.46 -8.50
C ILE A 233 7.91 1.29 -9.45
N MET A 234 8.06 2.56 -9.12
CA MET A 234 8.96 3.47 -9.80
C MET A 234 10.37 3.32 -9.22
N ASN A 235 11.36 3.10 -10.08
CA ASN A 235 12.78 3.10 -9.72
C ASN A 235 13.50 4.25 -10.46
N ASP A 236 13.74 5.35 -9.75
CA ASP A 236 14.35 6.54 -10.31
C ASP A 236 15.86 6.37 -10.60
N GLN A 237 16.57 5.58 -9.78
CA GLN A 237 17.99 5.33 -9.98
C GLN A 237 18.30 4.55 -11.27
N ARG A 238 17.44 3.59 -11.60
CA ARG A 238 17.59 2.74 -12.80
C ARG A 238 16.69 3.15 -13.96
N ARG A 239 15.86 4.19 -13.78
CA ARG A 239 14.96 4.77 -14.79
C ARG A 239 14.05 3.74 -15.45
N PHE A 240 13.36 2.94 -14.64
CA PHE A 240 12.32 2.03 -15.09
C PHE A 240 11.13 2.04 -14.14
N THR A 241 9.99 1.59 -14.64
CA THR A 241 8.82 1.27 -13.83
C THR A 241 8.53 -0.21 -13.94
N MET A 242 8.30 -0.86 -12.80
CA MET A 242 7.92 -2.25 -12.70
C MET A 242 6.47 -2.35 -12.26
N ILE A 243 5.72 -3.27 -12.83
CA ILE A 243 4.37 -3.62 -12.40
C ILE A 243 4.33 -5.10 -12.03
N GLU A 244 3.82 -5.37 -10.84
CA GLU A 244 3.45 -6.69 -10.35
C GLU A 244 1.93 -6.79 -10.28
N SER A 245 1.35 -7.82 -10.91
CA SER A 245 -0.10 -7.98 -11.00
C SER A 245 -0.61 -8.85 -9.85
N VAL A 246 -1.25 -8.25 -8.86
CA VAL A 246 -1.88 -8.96 -7.73
C VAL A 246 -3.32 -9.30 -8.11
N ASN A 247 -3.54 -10.53 -8.59
CA ASN A 247 -4.83 -11.00 -9.11
C ASN A 247 -5.30 -12.23 -8.32
N ILE A 248 -5.85 -12.01 -7.13
CA ILE A 248 -6.31 -13.06 -6.20
C ILE A 248 -7.80 -13.40 -6.35
N ASN A 249 -8.58 -12.48 -6.92
CA ASN A 249 -10.02 -12.64 -7.13
C ASN A 249 -10.38 -12.81 -8.62
N GLY A 250 -9.42 -12.65 -9.54
CA GLY A 250 -9.65 -12.76 -10.98
C GLY A 250 -10.36 -11.56 -11.59
N THR A 251 -10.27 -10.38 -10.98
CA THR A 251 -10.95 -9.17 -11.49
C THR A 251 -10.11 -8.35 -12.46
N LEU A 252 -8.79 -8.62 -12.56
CA LEU A 252 -7.91 -8.01 -13.55
C LEU A 252 -8.03 -8.69 -14.91
N ASN A 253 -7.47 -8.06 -15.95
CA ASN A 253 -7.30 -8.62 -17.29
C ASN A 253 -8.64 -8.97 -17.99
N GLN A 254 -9.68 -8.19 -17.71
CA GLN A 254 -11.04 -8.43 -18.22
C GLN A 254 -11.14 -8.06 -19.71
N LYS A 255 -11.73 -8.96 -20.50
CA LYS A 255 -12.02 -8.71 -21.91
C LYS A 255 -13.00 -7.55 -22.09
N ASP A 256 -12.82 -6.73 -23.14
CA ASP A 256 -13.83 -5.79 -23.61
C ASP A 256 -14.51 -6.32 -24.87
N GLY A 257 -15.61 -7.01 -24.71
CA GLY A 257 -16.28 -7.73 -25.79
C GLY A 257 -15.34 -8.80 -26.39
N LYS A 258 -14.96 -8.65 -27.67
CA LYS A 258 -14.00 -9.55 -28.36
C LYS A 258 -12.54 -9.16 -28.13
N LYS A 259 -12.26 -7.95 -27.63
CA LYS A 259 -10.90 -7.46 -27.39
C LYS A 259 -10.33 -8.14 -26.16
N LYS A 260 -9.22 -8.85 -26.34
CA LYS A 260 -8.44 -9.49 -25.27
C LYS A 260 -7.25 -8.63 -24.91
N ALA A 261 -6.71 -8.83 -23.73
CA ALA A 261 -5.39 -8.30 -23.36
C ALA A 261 -4.29 -8.87 -24.28
N LEU A 262 -3.19 -8.13 -24.42
CA LEU A 262 -2.01 -8.61 -25.16
C LEU A 262 -1.16 -9.58 -24.32
N VAL A 263 -1.27 -9.47 -23.00
CA VAL A 263 -0.57 -10.33 -22.05
C VAL A 263 -1.59 -10.82 -21.02
N ASP A 264 -1.62 -12.11 -20.74
CA ASP A 264 -2.50 -12.69 -19.74
C ASP A 264 -1.97 -12.43 -18.32
N VAL A 265 -2.88 -12.12 -17.39
CA VAL A 265 -2.58 -11.97 -15.96
C VAL A 265 -3.11 -13.20 -15.22
N PRO A 266 -2.24 -14.12 -14.79
CA PRO A 266 -2.66 -15.32 -14.10
C PRO A 266 -3.36 -15.05 -12.77
N LEU A 267 -4.27 -15.94 -12.38
CA LEU A 267 -4.84 -15.96 -11.04
C LEU A 267 -3.76 -16.40 -10.03
N MET A 268 -3.59 -15.62 -8.98
CA MET A 268 -2.69 -15.95 -7.89
C MET A 268 -3.42 -16.79 -6.84
N LYS A 269 -2.83 -17.93 -6.47
CA LYS A 269 -3.37 -18.77 -5.41
C LYS A 269 -2.91 -18.27 -4.04
N LEU A 270 -3.86 -18.10 -3.13
CA LEU A 270 -3.56 -17.84 -1.73
C LEU A 270 -3.05 -19.11 -1.05
N PRO A 271 -2.22 -18.99 -0.01
CA PRO A 271 -1.75 -20.13 0.73
C PRO A 271 -2.85 -20.75 1.60
N THR A 272 -2.74 -22.05 1.83
CA THR A 272 -3.62 -22.81 2.69
C THR A 272 -2.89 -23.48 3.86
N ARG A 273 -1.55 -23.37 3.88
CA ARG A 273 -0.72 -24.06 4.87
C ARG A 273 0.50 -23.22 5.24
N PHE A 274 0.79 -23.13 6.53
CA PHE A 274 2.12 -22.71 6.99
C PHE A 274 3.07 -23.90 6.95
N TYR A 275 4.26 -23.70 6.39
CA TYR A 275 5.34 -24.68 6.47
C TYR A 275 6.27 -24.37 7.65
N GLU A 276 6.49 -23.08 7.91
CA GLU A 276 7.38 -22.62 8.98
C GLU A 276 6.88 -21.28 9.53
N ILE A 277 6.91 -21.14 10.85
CA ILE A 277 6.74 -19.89 11.57
C ILE A 277 7.86 -19.88 12.63
N GLY A 278 8.86 -19.01 12.46
CA GLY A 278 10.01 -19.00 13.34
C GLY A 278 10.80 -17.71 13.28
N PHE A 279 11.75 -17.55 14.18
CA PHE A 279 12.69 -16.44 14.12
C PHE A 279 13.58 -16.56 12.89
N LYS A 280 13.82 -15.43 12.23
CA LYS A 280 14.84 -15.34 11.19
C LYS A 280 16.21 -15.61 11.81
N GLU A 281 17.01 -16.44 11.15
CA GLU A 281 18.37 -16.78 11.59
C GLU A 281 19.18 -15.51 11.94
N GLY A 282 19.81 -15.50 13.11
CA GLY A 282 20.60 -14.38 13.61
C GLY A 282 19.79 -13.14 14.04
N SER A 283 18.45 -13.20 14.06
CA SER A 283 17.61 -12.06 14.45
C SER A 283 16.79 -12.33 15.70
N LYS A 284 16.73 -11.34 16.58
CA LYS A 284 15.92 -11.35 17.81
C LYS A 284 14.62 -10.55 17.67
N ASN A 285 14.42 -9.87 16.55
CA ASN A 285 13.26 -9.00 16.34
C ASN A 285 12.55 -9.24 15.01
N THR A 286 12.92 -10.30 14.28
CA THR A 286 12.34 -10.63 12.98
C THR A 286 11.95 -12.09 12.96
N ILE A 287 10.73 -12.36 12.52
CA ILE A 287 10.24 -13.71 12.23
C ILE A 287 10.07 -13.89 10.73
N VAL A 288 10.08 -15.14 10.30
CA VAL A 288 9.77 -15.56 8.93
C VAL A 288 8.57 -16.48 8.98
N VAL A 289 7.63 -16.26 8.08
CA VAL A 289 6.45 -17.09 7.86
C VAL A 289 6.52 -17.64 6.44
N VAL A 290 6.79 -18.94 6.31
CA VAL A 290 6.85 -19.65 5.04
C VAL A 290 5.54 -20.38 4.83
N CYS A 291 4.89 -20.14 3.68
CA CYS A 291 3.63 -20.77 3.33
C CYS A 291 3.77 -21.63 2.07
N ASP A 292 2.76 -22.45 1.80
CA ASP A 292 2.60 -23.08 0.50
C ASP A 292 2.34 -22.05 -0.62
N GLN A 293 2.21 -22.51 -1.86
CA GLN A 293 2.02 -21.68 -3.06
C GLN A 293 3.13 -20.64 -3.31
N GLY A 294 4.29 -20.72 -2.64
CA GLY A 294 5.44 -19.85 -2.85
C GLY A 294 5.41 -18.53 -2.05
N TRP A 295 4.53 -18.39 -1.07
CA TRP A 295 4.50 -17.20 -0.22
C TRP A 295 5.53 -17.30 0.92
N ASN A 296 6.30 -16.22 1.11
CA ASN A 296 7.22 -16.07 2.22
C ASN A 296 7.20 -14.62 2.72
N VAL A 297 7.00 -14.44 4.02
CA VAL A 297 6.85 -13.14 4.66
C VAL A 297 7.88 -12.99 5.77
N SER A 298 8.60 -11.87 5.76
CA SER A 298 9.46 -11.44 6.86
C SER A 298 8.75 -10.34 7.65
N MET A 299 8.66 -10.48 8.96
CA MET A 299 7.97 -9.55 9.84
C MET A 299 8.92 -9.09 10.95
N ARG A 300 9.43 -7.87 10.85
CA ARG A 300 10.32 -7.27 11.84
C ARG A 300 9.53 -6.41 12.80
N ILE A 301 9.64 -6.68 14.11
CA ILE A 301 9.05 -5.85 15.15
C ILE A 301 10.04 -4.77 15.61
N HIS A 302 9.53 -3.57 15.83
CA HIS A 302 10.32 -2.44 16.31
C HIS A 302 9.46 -1.40 17.04
N ASN A 303 10.09 -0.46 17.73
CA ASN A 303 9.43 0.70 18.31
C ASN A 303 8.96 1.66 17.22
N ALA A 304 7.73 2.18 17.33
CA ALA A 304 7.13 3.05 16.33
C ALA A 304 7.65 4.51 16.36
N SER A 305 8.22 4.93 17.49
CA SER A 305 8.80 6.25 17.70
C SER A 305 10.03 6.18 18.61
N SER A 306 10.76 7.28 18.75
CA SER A 306 11.85 7.39 19.72
C SER A 306 11.38 7.38 21.17
N LYS A 307 10.13 7.77 21.42
CA LYS A 307 9.50 7.77 22.76
C LYS A 307 8.88 6.41 23.06
N ILE A 308 8.87 6.02 24.33
CA ILE A 308 8.22 4.78 24.76
C ILE A 308 6.71 4.86 24.53
N GLU A 309 6.19 3.86 23.80
CA GLU A 309 4.77 3.64 23.59
C GLU A 309 4.45 2.19 24.00
N PRO A 310 3.28 1.90 24.61
CA PRO A 310 2.87 0.55 24.96
C PRO A 310 2.30 -0.18 23.72
N SER A 311 3.06 -0.13 22.65
CA SER A 311 2.81 -0.85 21.41
C SER A 311 4.08 -0.98 20.60
N LEU A 312 4.19 -2.07 19.84
CA LEU A 312 5.27 -2.31 18.90
C LEU A 312 4.70 -2.36 17.48
N LYS A 313 5.50 -1.98 16.49
CA LYS A 313 5.11 -1.92 15.09
C LYS A 313 5.79 -3.01 14.29
N PHE A 314 5.06 -3.64 13.38
CA PHE A 314 5.65 -4.50 12.36
C PHE A 314 6.10 -3.70 11.13
N ASP A 315 7.26 -4.07 10.63
CA ASP A 315 7.74 -3.77 9.29
C ASP A 315 7.73 -5.08 8.52
N VAL A 316 6.83 -5.18 7.54
CA VAL A 316 6.54 -6.44 6.85
C VAL A 316 7.07 -6.37 5.42
N GLN A 317 7.75 -7.43 4.99
CA GLN A 317 8.27 -7.60 3.65
C GLN A 317 7.83 -8.94 3.07
N LEU A 318 7.34 -8.93 1.85
CA LEU A 318 7.15 -10.15 1.06
C LEU A 318 8.51 -10.57 0.49
N MET A 319 9.06 -11.67 1.04
CA MET A 319 10.36 -12.21 0.63
C MET A 319 10.25 -13.07 -0.64
N ALA A 320 9.11 -13.72 -0.81
CA ALA A 320 8.75 -14.45 -2.01
C ALA A 320 7.24 -14.39 -2.23
N MET A 321 6.85 -14.44 -3.49
CA MET A 321 5.48 -14.50 -3.98
C MET A 321 5.33 -15.67 -4.96
N PRO A 322 4.09 -16.13 -5.24
CA PRO A 322 3.85 -17.19 -6.22
C PRO A 322 4.53 -16.92 -7.56
N SER A 323 5.07 -17.94 -8.18
CA SER A 323 5.65 -17.84 -9.53
C SER A 323 4.61 -17.45 -10.62
N SER A 324 3.32 -17.50 -10.28
CA SER A 324 2.23 -17.03 -11.13
C SER A 324 2.06 -15.50 -11.13
N ILE A 325 2.76 -14.76 -10.28
CA ILE A 325 2.72 -13.29 -10.36
C ILE A 325 3.32 -12.82 -11.68
N LEU A 326 2.56 -12.05 -12.44
CA LEU A 326 3.08 -11.41 -13.64
C LEU A 326 3.86 -10.16 -13.24
N THR A 327 5.14 -10.14 -13.58
CA THR A 327 6.00 -8.95 -13.43
C THR A 327 6.35 -8.42 -14.80
N GLN A 328 6.11 -7.13 -15.03
CA GLN A 328 6.47 -6.42 -16.26
C GLN A 328 7.35 -5.22 -15.91
N ILE A 329 8.38 -4.98 -16.71
CA ILE A 329 9.31 -3.86 -16.55
C ILE A 329 9.32 -3.05 -17.83
N GLU A 330 9.21 -1.74 -17.71
CA GLU A 330 9.25 -0.79 -18.82
C GLU A 330 10.28 0.30 -18.54
N PRO A 331 11.29 0.49 -19.40
CA PRO A 331 12.24 1.59 -19.24
C PRO A 331 11.55 2.93 -19.52
N TRP A 332 12.05 3.99 -18.89
CA TRP A 332 11.60 5.35 -19.19
C TRP A 332 12.18 5.82 -20.52
N THR A 333 11.38 6.51 -21.30
CA THR A 333 11.80 7.09 -22.55
C THR A 333 12.13 8.56 -22.34
N ASP A 334 13.24 9.04 -22.94
CA ASP A 334 13.64 10.45 -22.87
C ASP A 334 12.85 11.35 -23.82
N ASN A 335 12.11 10.74 -24.75
CA ASN A 335 11.20 11.49 -25.63
C ASN A 335 9.87 11.62 -24.87
N PRO A 336 9.54 12.77 -24.28
CA PRO A 336 8.25 12.96 -23.68
C PRO A 336 7.21 12.75 -24.78
N SER A 337 6.40 11.71 -24.68
CA SER A 337 5.18 11.68 -25.42
C SER A 337 4.48 13.01 -25.13
N VAL A 338 3.77 13.59 -26.06
CA VAL A 338 3.03 14.86 -26.20
C VAL A 338 2.55 15.59 -24.91
N TYR A 339 3.01 15.17 -23.73
CA TYR A 339 2.61 15.64 -22.42
C TYR A 339 3.64 16.63 -21.86
N GLU A 340 3.71 17.83 -22.45
CA GLU A 340 4.37 18.93 -21.77
C GLU A 340 3.64 19.19 -20.45
N CYS A 341 4.35 19.05 -19.35
CA CYS A 341 3.87 19.43 -18.03
C CYS A 341 3.68 20.96 -18.01
N HIS A 342 2.51 21.43 -18.39
CA HIS A 342 2.12 22.79 -18.08
C HIS A 342 1.53 22.80 -16.65
N PRO A 343 2.21 23.41 -15.67
CA PRO A 343 1.74 23.47 -14.29
C PRO A 343 0.36 24.12 -14.14
N THR A 344 -0.07 24.87 -15.15
CA THR A 344 -1.33 25.64 -15.19
C THR A 344 -2.53 24.89 -15.77
N LEU A 345 -2.37 23.70 -16.34
CA LEU A 345 -3.47 22.93 -16.96
C LEU A 345 -4.19 21.97 -16.03
N GLY A 346 -4.18 22.21 -14.72
CA GLY A 346 -5.11 21.52 -13.85
C GLY A 346 -6.54 21.98 -14.14
N PHE A 347 -7.42 21.06 -14.48
CA PHE A 347 -8.89 21.24 -14.65
C PHE A 347 -9.42 21.90 -15.94
N VAL A 348 -8.62 22.40 -16.85
CA VAL A 348 -9.14 22.95 -18.13
C VAL A 348 -9.57 21.84 -19.11
N ALA A 349 -9.22 20.58 -18.84
CA ALA A 349 -9.55 19.45 -19.73
C ALA A 349 -10.92 18.82 -19.48
N GLU A 350 -11.72 19.31 -18.51
CA GLU A 350 -13.09 18.80 -18.28
C GLU A 350 -14.05 19.09 -19.45
N ASP A 351 -13.73 20.09 -20.31
CA ASP A 351 -14.62 20.55 -21.39
C ASP A 351 -14.17 20.13 -22.80
N ARG A 352 -13.18 19.24 -22.95
CA ARG A 352 -12.81 18.75 -24.29
C ARG A 352 -13.67 17.57 -24.69
N PRO A 353 -14.40 17.65 -25.83
CA PRO A 353 -15.11 16.51 -26.39
C PRO A 353 -14.13 15.40 -26.80
N PRO A 354 -14.55 14.13 -26.77
CA PRO A 354 -13.71 13.01 -27.22
C PRO A 354 -13.32 13.21 -28.70
N TYR A 355 -12.06 12.94 -29.02
CA TYR A 355 -11.55 13.00 -30.39
C TYR A 355 -12.41 12.12 -31.31
N GLY A 356 -13.01 12.73 -32.34
CA GLY A 356 -13.70 11.99 -33.41
C GLY A 356 -15.15 12.41 -33.68
N GLN A 357 -15.56 13.63 -33.32
CA GLN A 357 -16.80 14.24 -33.84
C GLN A 357 -16.41 15.53 -34.57
N GLU A 358 -16.00 15.37 -35.81
CA GLU A 358 -16.24 16.30 -36.93
C GLU A 358 -16.90 15.53 -38.08
#